data_cd22d769312e0e32ed4c4beffb6066ae
#
_entry.id   cd22d769312e0e32ed4c4beffb6066ae
#
_cell.length_a   1.000
_cell.length_b   1.000
_cell.length_c   1.000
_cell.angle_alpha   90.00
_cell.angle_beta   90.00
_cell.angle_gamma   90.00
#
_symmetry.space_group_name_H-M   'P 1'
#
loop_
_entity.id
_entity.type
_entity.pdbx_description
1 polymer ?
#
loop_
_entity_poly.entity_id
_entity_poly.type
_entity_poly.pdbx_seq_one_letter_code
_entity_poly.pdbx_strand_id
1 'polypeptide(L)'
;MSKLYLSLHFKNIKMDSIFRRLKYYGIGFGTGLVFVIFFFQNRGCSWLPDNRVKNSILDRVLVLPETESVQMKKYGLTKKDLTLVLNDGEVLFEESKKSGNPKVYVVEKEIENKGKMKFFFTLADESFISEIHFSQKNAKNTRNTKTGFGDLIYFPMDDNLVFPDSSARVTCQQDELNLISSLEILKNLKKSGKIDYSKSHLLASPKPEHHLVFKDNKNREIGCDVIWYKNKLNITNFYSPTLSNCK
;
A
#
# COMPACT_ATOMS: atom_id res chain seq x y z
N MET A 1 44.96 4.85 74.40
CA MET A 1 45.02 5.08 72.94
C MET A 1 45.12 3.76 72.25
N SER A 2 44.02 3.10 71.90
CA SER A 2 43.99 1.81 71.24
C SER A 2 43.63 2.06 69.74
N LYS A 3 44.56 1.81 68.85
CA LYS A 3 44.37 1.87 67.41
C LYS A 3 43.64 0.64 66.98
N LEU A 4 42.42 0.80 66.54
CA LEU A 4 41.61 -0.24 65.92
C LEU A 4 42.06 -0.36 64.46
N TYR A 5 42.80 -1.40 64.14
CA TYR A 5 43.13 -1.78 62.76
C TYR A 5 41.93 -2.53 62.17
N LEU A 6 41.16 -1.83 61.34
CA LEU A 6 40.12 -2.46 60.54
C LEU A 6 40.76 -3.15 59.32
N SER A 7 41.01 -4.45 59.46
CA SER A 7 41.52 -5.27 58.37
C SER A 7 40.39 -5.53 57.37
N LEU A 8 40.37 -4.78 56.31
CA LEU A 8 39.52 -5.04 55.13
C LEU A 8 40.03 -6.28 54.41
N HIS A 9 39.46 -7.42 54.73
CA HIS A 9 39.72 -8.68 54.02
C HIS A 9 39.04 -8.61 52.64
N PHE A 10 39.71 -8.07 51.62
CA PHE A 10 39.31 -8.21 50.22
C PHE A 10 39.42 -9.68 49.83
N LYS A 11 38.26 -10.36 49.89
CA LYS A 11 38.11 -11.72 49.37
C LYS A 11 38.44 -11.69 47.88
N ASN A 12 39.57 -12.23 47.47
CA ASN A 12 39.93 -12.43 46.07
C ASN A 12 38.86 -13.32 45.42
N ILE A 13 37.81 -12.69 44.94
CA ILE A 13 36.82 -13.32 44.09
C ILE A 13 37.57 -13.68 42.80
N LYS A 14 37.71 -15.01 42.55
CA LYS A 14 38.40 -15.52 41.37
C LYS A 14 37.85 -14.86 40.11
N MET A 15 38.50 -13.80 39.67
CA MET A 15 38.10 -13.04 38.44
C MET A 15 38.03 -13.96 37.22
N ASP A 16 38.84 -15.03 37.19
CA ASP A 16 38.82 -16.00 36.08
C ASP A 16 37.45 -16.68 35.86
N SER A 17 36.70 -16.92 36.94
CA SER A 17 35.35 -17.53 36.78
C SER A 17 34.33 -16.56 36.20
N ILE A 18 34.44 -15.27 36.52
CA ILE A 18 33.56 -14.21 36.00
C ILE A 18 33.92 -13.94 34.54
N PHE A 19 35.21 -13.79 34.20
CA PHE A 19 35.66 -13.61 32.83
C PHE A 19 35.30 -14.79 31.94
N ARG A 20 35.36 -16.01 32.42
CA ARG A 20 34.96 -17.21 31.67
C ARG A 20 33.46 -17.18 31.38
N ARG A 21 32.64 -16.88 32.35
CA ARG A 21 31.19 -16.73 32.15
C ARG A 21 30.85 -15.59 31.19
N LEU A 22 31.46 -14.40 31.36
CA LEU A 22 31.27 -13.25 30.49
C LEU A 22 31.64 -13.56 29.03
N LYS A 23 32.75 -14.35 28.81
CA LYS A 23 33.15 -14.79 27.47
C LYS A 23 32.07 -15.65 26.80
N TYR A 24 31.49 -16.62 27.52
CA TYR A 24 30.44 -17.47 26.97
C TYR A 24 29.15 -16.71 26.73
N TYR A 25 28.77 -15.80 27.64
CA TYR A 25 27.61 -14.90 27.41
C TYR A 25 27.86 -13.95 26.24
N GLY A 26 29.06 -13.41 26.11
CA GLY A 26 29.44 -12.53 25.01
C GLY A 26 29.40 -13.24 23.65
N ILE A 27 29.88 -14.48 23.59
CA ILE A 27 29.80 -15.30 22.36
C ILE A 27 28.36 -15.61 22.02
N GLY A 28 27.54 -16.06 22.99
CA GLY A 28 26.13 -16.36 22.77
C GLY A 28 25.34 -15.12 22.35
N PHE A 29 25.55 -14.00 23.01
CA PHE A 29 24.93 -12.73 22.67
C PHE A 29 25.36 -12.23 21.28
N GLY A 30 26.68 -12.28 20.98
CA GLY A 30 27.23 -11.88 19.69
C GLY A 30 26.69 -12.73 18.55
N THR A 31 26.63 -14.05 18.74
CA THR A 31 26.02 -14.96 17.74
C THR A 31 24.55 -14.63 17.55
N GLY A 32 23.78 -14.43 18.63
CA GLY A 32 22.38 -14.03 18.56
C GLY A 32 22.19 -12.71 17.83
N LEU A 33 23.06 -11.72 18.07
CA LEU A 33 23.02 -10.42 17.42
C LEU A 33 23.31 -10.52 15.91
N VAL A 34 24.25 -11.38 15.51
CA VAL A 34 24.51 -11.68 14.08
C VAL A 34 23.28 -12.28 13.41
N PHE A 35 22.61 -13.25 14.07
CA PHE A 35 21.35 -13.79 13.56
C PHE A 35 20.26 -12.72 13.45
N VAL A 36 20.10 -11.88 14.45
CA VAL A 36 19.14 -10.77 14.41
C VAL A 36 19.45 -9.85 13.24
N ILE A 37 20.67 -9.38 13.07
CA ILE A 37 21.07 -8.54 11.95
C ILE A 37 20.79 -9.25 10.62
N PHE A 38 21.19 -10.50 10.45
CA PHE A 38 21.01 -11.25 9.21
C PHE A 38 19.51 -11.43 8.84
N PHE A 39 18.66 -11.76 9.82
CA PHE A 39 17.23 -11.91 9.57
C PHE A 39 16.50 -10.58 9.36
N PHE A 40 16.97 -9.50 10.00
CA PHE A 40 16.31 -8.20 9.90
C PHE A 40 16.81 -7.32 8.73
N GLN A 41 18.05 -7.54 8.23
CA GLN A 41 18.56 -6.81 7.05
C GLN A 41 17.73 -7.06 5.78
N ASN A 42 17.21 -8.28 5.60
CA ASN A 42 16.48 -8.65 4.37
C ASN A 42 14.95 -8.46 4.45
N ARG A 43 14.38 -8.20 5.60
CA ARG A 43 12.92 -8.11 5.79
C ARG A 43 12.47 -6.84 6.46
N GLY A 44 13.26 -5.78 6.52
CA GLY A 44 12.87 -4.54 7.19
C GLY A 44 11.97 -4.82 8.41
N CYS A 45 11.78 -3.95 9.32
CA CYS A 45 10.92 -4.21 10.50
C CYS A 45 9.41 -4.31 10.12
N SER A 46 9.07 -5.23 9.21
CA SER A 46 7.69 -5.43 8.70
C SER A 46 6.67 -5.79 9.79
N TRP A 47 7.14 -6.27 10.93
CA TRP A 47 6.32 -6.56 12.10
C TRP A 47 5.90 -5.31 12.88
N LEU A 48 6.58 -4.17 12.69
CA LEU A 48 6.18 -2.91 13.32
C LEU A 48 4.79 -2.47 12.83
N PRO A 49 3.93 -1.95 13.73
CA PRO A 49 2.59 -1.53 13.37
C PRO A 49 2.55 -0.54 12.20
N ASP A 50 3.49 0.42 12.17
CA ASP A 50 3.64 1.40 11.10
C ASP A 50 3.87 0.74 9.74
N ASN A 51 4.85 -0.15 9.65
CA ASN A 51 5.17 -0.86 8.42
C ASN A 51 4.05 -1.81 7.96
N ARG A 52 3.32 -2.42 8.90
CA ARG A 52 2.17 -3.25 8.57
C ARG A 52 1.06 -2.44 7.90
N VAL A 53 0.79 -1.23 8.38
CA VAL A 53 -0.19 -0.33 7.77
C VAL A 53 0.27 0.11 6.39
N LYS A 54 1.51 0.59 6.27
CA LYS A 54 2.08 0.99 4.97
C LYS A 54 2.06 -0.13 3.95
N ASN A 55 2.47 -1.35 4.34
CA ASN A 55 2.40 -2.53 3.48
C ASN A 55 0.96 -2.84 3.06
N SER A 56 0.01 -2.79 3.99
CA SER A 56 -1.41 -3.00 3.66
C SER A 56 -1.96 -1.97 2.67
N ILE A 57 -1.41 -0.77 2.64
CA ILE A 57 -1.74 0.27 1.65
C ILE A 57 -1.03 -0.04 0.33
N LEU A 58 0.27 -0.40 0.36
CA LEU A 58 1.08 -0.71 -0.82
C LEU A 58 0.68 -2.02 -1.51
N ASP A 59 0.01 -2.92 -0.81
CA ASP A 59 -0.59 -4.13 -1.39
C ASP A 59 -1.84 -3.81 -2.25
N ARG A 60 -2.23 -2.53 -2.34
CA ARG A 60 -3.38 -2.05 -3.11
C ARG A 60 -2.95 -1.05 -4.17
N VAL A 61 -3.84 -0.85 -5.14
CA VAL A 61 -3.66 0.22 -6.14
C VAL A 61 -3.98 1.55 -5.48
N LEU A 62 -3.03 2.51 -5.54
CA LEU A 62 -3.26 3.84 -5.02
C LEU A 62 -4.01 4.69 -6.05
N VAL A 63 -5.05 5.35 -5.59
CA VAL A 63 -5.91 6.20 -6.41
C VAL A 63 -5.88 7.62 -5.89
N LEU A 64 -5.68 8.56 -6.80
CA LEU A 64 -5.84 9.99 -6.54
C LEU A 64 -7.16 10.46 -7.13
N PRO A 65 -8.20 10.72 -6.32
CA PRO A 65 -9.45 11.29 -6.79
C PRO A 65 -9.22 12.62 -7.52
N GLU A 66 -9.99 12.88 -8.55
CA GLU A 66 -9.85 14.10 -9.36
C GLU A 66 -9.98 15.38 -8.52
N THR A 67 -10.85 15.36 -7.51
CA THR A 67 -11.00 16.44 -6.53
C THR A 67 -9.73 16.74 -5.76
N GLU A 68 -8.89 15.73 -5.49
CA GLU A 68 -7.62 15.86 -4.79
C GLU A 68 -6.47 16.26 -5.73
N SER A 69 -6.61 16.07 -7.04
CA SER A 69 -5.61 16.49 -8.04
C SER A 69 -5.39 18.00 -8.02
N VAL A 70 -6.42 18.78 -7.73
CA VAL A 70 -6.34 20.23 -7.59
C VAL A 70 -5.48 20.60 -6.37
N GLN A 71 -5.69 19.89 -5.24
CA GLN A 71 -4.90 20.12 -4.03
C GLN A 71 -3.45 19.70 -4.23
N MET A 72 -3.20 18.57 -4.90
CA MET A 72 -1.86 18.12 -5.25
C MET A 72 -1.09 19.20 -6.03
N LYS A 73 -1.72 19.79 -7.05
CA LYS A 73 -1.12 20.88 -7.85
C LYS A 73 -0.89 22.14 -7.01
N LYS A 74 -1.84 22.52 -6.15
CA LYS A 74 -1.71 23.67 -5.25
C LYS A 74 -0.52 23.53 -4.31
N TYR A 75 -0.27 22.31 -3.83
CA TYR A 75 0.91 22.02 -2.98
C TYR A 75 2.18 21.76 -3.82
N GLY A 76 2.10 21.83 -5.15
CA GLY A 76 3.24 21.57 -6.03
C GLY A 76 3.80 20.15 -5.89
N LEU A 77 2.95 19.17 -5.56
CA LEU A 77 3.33 17.77 -5.41
C LEU A 77 3.20 17.04 -6.74
N THR A 78 4.02 16.00 -6.92
CA THR A 78 3.95 15.08 -8.03
C THR A 78 3.32 13.76 -7.60
N LYS A 79 2.84 12.95 -8.55
CA LYS A 79 2.34 11.59 -8.26
C LYS A 79 3.41 10.71 -7.57
N LYS A 80 4.70 10.94 -7.90
CA LYS A 80 5.83 10.25 -7.27
C LYS A 80 5.96 10.61 -5.79
N ASP A 81 5.76 11.88 -5.44
CA ASP A 81 5.83 12.31 -4.04
C ASP A 81 4.79 11.60 -3.18
N LEU A 82 3.57 11.37 -3.72
CA LEU A 82 2.51 10.67 -3.02
C LEU A 82 2.84 9.19 -2.74
N THR A 83 3.55 8.52 -3.64
CA THR A 83 4.00 7.14 -3.39
C THR A 83 5.16 7.10 -2.40
N LEU A 84 6.07 8.08 -2.45
CA LEU A 84 7.20 8.19 -1.53
C LEU A 84 6.77 8.50 -0.08
N VAL A 85 5.54 9.02 0.13
CA VAL A 85 4.99 9.23 1.49
C VAL A 85 4.95 7.91 2.27
N LEU A 86 4.66 6.79 1.61
CA LEU A 86 4.57 5.49 2.26
C LEU A 86 5.93 4.84 2.57
N ASN A 87 7.01 5.31 1.97
CA ASN A 87 8.35 4.75 2.23
C ASN A 87 8.87 5.22 3.59
N ASP A 88 8.86 6.52 3.84
CA ASP A 88 9.55 7.18 4.95
C ASP A 88 8.65 8.13 5.78
N GLY A 89 7.35 8.22 5.47
CA GLY A 89 6.38 8.91 6.32
C GLY A 89 6.09 8.12 7.60
N GLU A 90 5.57 8.77 8.62
CA GLU A 90 5.18 8.22 9.92
C GLU A 90 3.66 8.04 9.99
N VAL A 91 3.17 6.88 10.45
CA VAL A 91 1.73 6.64 10.63
C VAL A 91 1.28 7.22 11.96
N LEU A 92 0.40 8.22 11.93
CA LEU A 92 -0.19 8.82 13.12
C LEU A 92 -1.41 8.00 13.59
N PHE A 93 -1.15 6.99 14.41
CA PHE A 93 -2.19 6.07 14.87
C PHE A 93 -3.29 6.73 15.69
N GLU A 94 -2.98 7.78 16.44
CA GLU A 94 -3.94 8.51 17.27
C GLU A 94 -4.95 9.29 16.42
N GLU A 95 -4.52 9.78 15.27
CA GLU A 95 -5.36 10.52 14.32
C GLU A 95 -6.04 9.60 13.30
N SER A 96 -5.65 8.33 13.26
CA SER A 96 -6.15 7.33 12.31
C SER A 96 -7.45 6.70 12.78
N LYS A 97 -8.41 6.52 11.86
CA LYS A 97 -9.64 5.75 12.09
C LYS A 97 -9.34 4.27 11.81
N LYS A 98 -9.08 3.50 12.86
CA LYS A 98 -8.67 2.09 12.79
C LYS A 98 -9.84 1.10 12.69
N SER A 99 -11.07 1.56 12.89
CA SER A 99 -12.28 0.72 12.89
C SER A 99 -13.32 1.25 11.89
N GLY A 100 -14.21 0.36 11.47
CA GLY A 100 -15.23 0.66 10.47
C GLY A 100 -14.73 0.54 9.03
N ASN A 101 -15.62 0.74 8.07
CA ASN A 101 -15.34 0.65 6.65
C ASN A 101 -15.74 1.96 5.96
N PRO A 102 -14.80 2.69 5.31
CA PRO A 102 -13.37 2.39 5.25
C PRO A 102 -12.62 2.75 6.55
N LYS A 103 -11.49 2.09 6.78
CA LYS A 103 -10.45 2.59 7.69
C LYS A 103 -9.74 3.76 7.04
N VAL A 104 -9.26 4.72 7.85
CA VAL A 104 -8.51 5.88 7.34
C VAL A 104 -7.22 6.01 8.14
N TYR A 105 -6.11 5.82 7.49
CA TYR A 105 -4.79 5.99 8.11
C TYR A 105 -4.20 7.34 7.73
N VAL A 106 -3.64 8.01 8.73
CA VAL A 106 -2.97 9.29 8.56
C VAL A 106 -1.47 9.04 8.53
N VAL A 107 -0.82 9.47 7.45
CA VAL A 107 0.63 9.40 7.32
C VAL A 107 1.18 10.82 7.21
N GLU A 108 2.07 11.17 8.12
CA GLU A 108 2.78 12.45 8.12
C GLU A 108 4.14 12.27 7.47
N LYS A 109 4.50 13.19 6.58
CA LYS A 109 5.84 13.26 5.99
C LYS A 109 6.31 14.69 5.90
N GLU A 110 7.59 14.89 6.20
CA GLU A 110 8.27 16.15 5.90
C GLU A 110 8.64 16.18 4.41
N ILE A 111 8.14 17.20 3.71
CA ILE A 111 8.41 17.40 2.28
C ILE A 111 9.33 18.60 2.16
N GLU A 112 10.40 18.42 1.40
CA GLU A 112 11.41 19.44 1.16
C GLU A 112 10.76 20.76 0.73
N ASN A 113 11.15 21.86 1.39
CA ASN A 113 10.63 23.22 1.18
C ASN A 113 9.14 23.44 1.51
N LYS A 114 8.43 22.46 2.11
CA LYS A 114 6.98 22.55 2.40
C LYS A 114 6.64 22.22 3.85
N GLY A 115 7.61 21.66 4.61
CA GLY A 115 7.41 21.23 6.00
C GLY A 115 6.60 19.94 6.10
N LYS A 116 6.07 19.69 7.29
CA LYS A 116 5.28 18.47 7.58
C LYS A 116 3.90 18.55 6.95
N MET A 117 3.55 17.53 6.20
CA MET A 117 2.26 17.38 5.54
C MET A 117 1.61 16.06 5.95
N LYS A 118 0.28 16.07 6.09
CA LYS A 118 -0.53 14.89 6.42
C LYS A 118 -1.29 14.42 5.19
N PHE A 119 -1.24 13.11 4.98
CA PHE A 119 -1.93 12.41 3.91
C PHE A 119 -2.86 11.37 4.53
N PHE A 120 -4.06 11.27 3.99
CA PHE A 120 -5.11 10.38 4.49
C PHE A 120 -5.34 9.25 3.49
N PHE A 121 -5.00 8.04 3.88
CA PHE A 121 -5.15 6.84 3.06
C PHE A 121 -6.37 6.05 3.50
N THR A 122 -7.28 5.77 2.57
CA THR A 122 -8.47 4.97 2.86
C THR A 122 -8.24 3.50 2.54
N LEU A 123 -8.66 2.62 3.43
CA LEU A 123 -8.69 1.18 3.21
C LEU A 123 -10.12 0.68 3.41
N ALA A 124 -10.83 0.48 2.31
CA ALA A 124 -12.13 -0.16 2.33
C ALA A 124 -11.98 -1.68 2.31
N ASP A 125 -12.84 -2.38 3.05
CA ASP A 125 -12.84 -3.83 3.07
C ASP A 125 -13.17 -4.38 1.67
N GLU A 126 -12.55 -5.51 1.31
CA GLU A 126 -12.70 -6.19 0.02
C GLU A 126 -12.43 -5.33 -1.25
N SER A 127 -11.92 -4.11 -1.10
CA SER A 127 -11.51 -3.24 -2.21
C SER A 127 -10.02 -3.37 -2.49
N PHE A 128 -9.64 -3.35 -3.76
CA PHE A 128 -8.23 -3.34 -4.18
C PHE A 128 -7.65 -1.94 -4.27
N ILE A 129 -8.43 -0.90 -4.02
CA ILE A 129 -7.94 0.48 -4.06
C ILE A 129 -7.71 1.05 -2.67
N SER A 130 -6.73 1.95 -2.57
CA SER A 130 -6.53 2.87 -1.46
C SER A 130 -6.50 4.28 -2.02
N GLU A 131 -7.41 5.12 -1.56
CA GLU A 131 -7.47 6.51 -2.02
C GLU A 131 -6.58 7.40 -1.17
N ILE A 132 -5.97 8.40 -1.79
CA ILE A 132 -5.17 9.42 -1.13
C ILE A 132 -5.96 10.72 -1.08
N HIS A 133 -6.09 11.28 0.12
CA HIS A 133 -6.73 12.56 0.37
C HIS A 133 -5.83 13.49 1.14
N PHE A 134 -6.02 14.80 0.95
CA PHE A 134 -5.31 15.85 1.68
C PHE A 134 -6.10 16.37 2.90
N SER A 135 -7.30 15.87 3.11
CA SER A 135 -8.12 16.21 4.29
C SER A 135 -8.89 15.01 4.81
N GLN A 136 -9.06 14.97 6.14
CA GLN A 136 -9.84 13.92 6.80
C GLN A 136 -11.32 13.95 6.38
N LYS A 137 -11.86 15.13 6.08
CA LYS A 137 -13.26 15.28 5.64
C LYS A 137 -13.49 14.54 4.31
N ASN A 138 -12.57 14.70 3.36
CA ASN A 138 -12.67 14.04 2.06
C ASN A 138 -12.47 12.53 2.18
N ALA A 139 -11.53 12.09 3.01
CA ALA A 139 -11.27 10.68 3.27
C ALA A 139 -12.46 9.93 3.90
N LYS A 140 -13.32 10.61 4.63
CA LYS A 140 -14.52 10.01 5.23
C LYS A 140 -15.65 9.80 4.22
N ASN A 141 -15.61 10.46 3.07
CA ASN A 141 -16.70 10.47 2.08
C ASN A 141 -16.48 9.44 0.95
N THR A 142 -16.04 8.23 1.29
CA THR A 142 -15.66 7.16 0.35
C THR A 142 -16.83 6.26 -0.06
N ARG A 143 -18.07 6.77 -0.11
CA ARG A 143 -19.23 5.93 -0.40
C ARG A 143 -19.86 6.26 -1.75
N ASN A 144 -20.81 5.43 -2.18
CA ASN A 144 -21.57 5.39 -3.44
C ASN A 144 -22.05 6.73 -4.05
N THR A 145 -21.82 7.84 -3.39
CA THR A 145 -22.14 9.17 -3.91
C THR A 145 -20.99 9.82 -4.65
N LYS A 146 -19.83 9.11 -4.78
CA LYS A 146 -18.72 9.64 -5.56
C LYS A 146 -19.04 9.62 -7.04
N THR A 147 -18.85 10.76 -7.65
CA THR A 147 -18.90 10.95 -9.10
C THR A 147 -17.52 11.38 -9.59
N GLY A 148 -17.28 11.26 -10.89
CA GLY A 148 -16.02 11.66 -11.51
C GLY A 148 -14.99 10.53 -11.53
N PHE A 149 -13.74 10.90 -11.75
CA PHE A 149 -12.65 9.96 -11.96
C PHE A 149 -11.60 10.03 -10.85
N GLY A 150 -10.82 8.97 -10.73
CA GLY A 150 -9.59 8.94 -9.93
C GLY A 150 -8.45 8.37 -10.75
N ASP A 151 -7.29 9.01 -10.70
CA ASP A 151 -6.08 8.53 -11.40
C ASP A 151 -5.48 7.34 -10.64
N LEU A 152 -5.18 6.25 -11.32
CA LEU A 152 -4.42 5.13 -10.78
C LEU A 152 -2.94 5.52 -10.78
N ILE A 153 -2.34 5.76 -9.60
CA ILE A 153 -1.00 6.34 -9.49
C ILE A 153 0.08 5.35 -9.08
N TYR A 154 -0.29 4.24 -8.48
CA TYR A 154 0.62 3.18 -8.06
C TYR A 154 -0.06 1.82 -8.17
N PHE A 155 0.70 0.81 -8.51
CA PHE A 155 0.29 -0.60 -8.54
C PHE A 155 1.27 -1.43 -7.73
N PRO A 156 0.80 -2.44 -6.98
CA PRO A 156 1.69 -3.44 -6.37
C PRO A 156 2.64 -4.04 -7.39
N MET A 157 3.84 -4.38 -6.95
CA MET A 157 4.86 -5.01 -7.79
C MET A 157 4.54 -6.50 -8.00
N ASP A 158 3.49 -6.79 -8.78
CA ASP A 158 3.11 -8.14 -9.19
C ASP A 158 2.72 -8.09 -10.68
N ASP A 159 3.52 -8.73 -11.52
CA ASP A 159 3.24 -8.83 -12.96
C ASP A 159 1.99 -9.67 -13.26
N ASN A 160 1.58 -10.51 -12.33
CA ASN A 160 0.36 -11.31 -12.41
C ASN A 160 -0.82 -10.66 -11.69
N LEU A 161 -0.76 -9.35 -11.42
CA LEU A 161 -1.81 -8.63 -10.70
C LEU A 161 -3.16 -8.69 -11.41
N VAL A 162 -3.16 -8.52 -12.74
CA VAL A 162 -4.37 -8.50 -13.56
C VAL A 162 -4.70 -9.90 -14.05
N PHE A 163 -5.96 -10.28 -13.90
CA PHE A 163 -6.47 -11.58 -14.29
C PHE A 163 -7.86 -11.42 -14.93
N PRO A 164 -7.98 -11.45 -16.26
CA PRO A 164 -9.29 -11.54 -16.92
C PRO A 164 -10.00 -12.85 -16.60
N ASP A 165 -11.30 -12.79 -16.40
CA ASP A 165 -12.11 -13.97 -16.19
C ASP A 165 -12.05 -14.89 -17.43
N SER A 166 -12.03 -16.20 -17.21
CA SER A 166 -12.00 -17.21 -18.27
C SER A 166 -13.38 -17.52 -18.88
N SER A 167 -14.41 -16.70 -18.60
CA SER A 167 -15.73 -16.86 -19.21
C SER A 167 -15.67 -16.66 -20.72
N ALA A 168 -16.53 -17.36 -21.45
CA ALA A 168 -16.62 -17.25 -22.91
C ALA A 168 -16.81 -15.78 -23.37
N ARG A 169 -17.59 -15.00 -22.61
CA ARG A 169 -17.81 -13.58 -22.88
C ARG A 169 -16.53 -12.76 -22.79
N VAL A 170 -15.80 -12.86 -21.68
CA VAL A 170 -14.56 -12.08 -21.48
C VAL A 170 -13.50 -12.49 -22.48
N THR A 171 -13.36 -13.79 -22.76
CA THR A 171 -12.43 -14.28 -23.78
C THR A 171 -12.76 -13.71 -25.15
N CYS A 172 -14.03 -13.77 -25.57
CA CYS A 172 -14.49 -13.17 -26.82
C CYS A 172 -14.18 -11.67 -26.90
N GLN A 173 -14.43 -10.93 -25.81
CA GLN A 173 -14.13 -9.50 -25.73
C GLN A 173 -12.63 -9.19 -25.84
N GLN A 174 -11.77 -10.01 -25.22
CA GLN A 174 -10.33 -9.88 -25.34
C GLN A 174 -9.85 -10.09 -26.77
N ASP A 175 -10.37 -11.12 -27.45
CA ASP A 175 -10.04 -11.42 -28.84
C ASP A 175 -10.45 -10.25 -29.77
N GLU A 176 -11.69 -9.77 -29.65
CA GLU A 176 -12.22 -8.65 -30.46
C GLU A 176 -11.44 -7.35 -30.23
N LEU A 177 -11.03 -7.09 -28.97
CA LEU A 177 -10.21 -5.94 -28.61
C LEU A 177 -8.72 -6.14 -28.89
N ASN A 178 -8.29 -7.36 -29.18
CA ASN A 178 -6.88 -7.75 -29.29
C ASN A 178 -6.07 -7.47 -28.00
N LEU A 179 -6.69 -7.76 -26.85
CA LEU A 179 -6.10 -7.59 -25.49
C LEU A 179 -5.76 -8.95 -24.87
N ILE A 180 -4.95 -9.72 -25.55
CA ILE A 180 -4.71 -11.14 -25.20
C ILE A 180 -3.87 -11.28 -23.93
N SER A 181 -2.98 -10.31 -23.64
CA SER A 181 -2.03 -10.41 -22.54
C SER A 181 -2.45 -9.61 -21.32
N SER A 182 -2.54 -10.29 -20.15
CA SER A 182 -2.72 -9.63 -18.84
C SER A 182 -1.64 -8.59 -18.53
N LEU A 183 -0.40 -8.83 -18.96
CA LEU A 183 0.71 -7.89 -18.81
C LEU A 183 0.50 -6.62 -19.65
N GLU A 184 -0.05 -6.74 -20.85
CA GLU A 184 -0.39 -5.60 -21.69
C GLU A 184 -1.49 -4.76 -21.05
N ILE A 185 -2.54 -5.40 -20.54
CA ILE A 185 -3.62 -4.71 -19.82
C ILE A 185 -3.06 -3.96 -18.61
N LEU A 186 -2.23 -4.62 -17.80
CA LEU A 186 -1.58 -4.00 -16.65
C LEU A 186 -0.70 -2.81 -17.06
N LYS A 187 0.07 -2.93 -18.15
CA LYS A 187 0.90 -1.85 -18.68
C LYS A 187 0.06 -0.64 -19.11
N ASN A 188 -1.07 -0.88 -19.76
CA ASN A 188 -1.99 0.16 -20.21
C ASN A 188 -2.68 0.84 -19.01
N LEU A 189 -3.08 0.07 -17.99
CA LEU A 189 -3.61 0.59 -16.73
C LEU A 189 -2.57 1.46 -15.99
N LYS A 190 -1.31 1.01 -15.91
CA LYS A 190 -0.20 1.79 -15.31
C LYS A 190 0.04 3.11 -16.06
N LYS A 191 -0.14 3.12 -17.37
CA LYS A 191 0.11 4.28 -18.24
C LYS A 191 -0.99 5.33 -18.18
N SER A 192 -2.26 4.91 -18.23
CA SER A 192 -3.40 5.81 -18.44
C SER A 192 -4.65 5.44 -17.63
N GLY A 193 -4.53 4.49 -16.71
CA GLY A 193 -5.67 3.98 -15.96
C GLY A 193 -6.31 5.01 -15.05
N LYS A 194 -7.64 4.99 -15.04
CA LYS A 194 -8.51 5.76 -14.15
C LYS A 194 -9.63 4.87 -13.62
N ILE A 195 -10.11 5.17 -12.42
CA ILE A 195 -11.37 4.63 -11.94
C ILE A 195 -12.50 5.62 -12.28
N ASP A 196 -13.61 5.10 -12.76
CA ASP A 196 -14.87 5.85 -12.92
C ASP A 196 -15.79 5.51 -11.75
N TYR A 197 -15.91 6.43 -10.81
CA TYR A 197 -16.75 6.24 -9.63
C TYR A 197 -18.23 6.19 -9.95
N SER A 198 -18.66 6.85 -11.03
CA SER A 198 -20.07 6.92 -11.42
C SER A 198 -20.60 5.57 -11.92
N LYS A 199 -19.70 4.75 -12.47
CA LYS A 199 -20.00 3.41 -12.98
C LYS A 199 -19.60 2.29 -12.01
N SER A 200 -18.92 2.63 -10.93
CA SER A 200 -18.46 1.65 -9.94
C SER A 200 -19.55 1.33 -8.92
N HIS A 201 -19.66 0.06 -8.54
CA HIS A 201 -20.60 -0.43 -7.54
C HIS A 201 -19.86 -0.73 -6.23
N LEU A 202 -19.43 0.32 -5.51
CA LEU A 202 -18.56 0.21 -4.34
C LEU A 202 -19.20 -0.45 -3.12
N LEU A 203 -20.53 -0.61 -3.09
CA LEU A 203 -21.27 -1.32 -2.04
C LEU A 203 -21.84 -2.65 -2.54
N ALA A 204 -21.42 -3.14 -3.71
CA ALA A 204 -21.85 -4.44 -4.20
C ALA A 204 -21.43 -5.55 -3.22
N SER A 205 -22.35 -6.49 -2.98
CA SER A 205 -22.10 -7.69 -2.18
C SER A 205 -22.00 -8.90 -3.11
N PRO A 206 -21.10 -9.82 -2.90
CA PRO A 206 -20.18 -9.96 -1.77
C PRO A 206 -18.93 -9.07 -1.87
N LYS A 207 -18.66 -8.46 -3.00
CA LYS A 207 -17.45 -7.65 -3.22
C LYS A 207 -17.77 -6.37 -3.99
N PRO A 208 -17.09 -5.25 -3.66
CA PRO A 208 -17.13 -4.05 -4.47
C PRO A 208 -16.68 -4.33 -5.91
N GLU A 209 -17.41 -3.76 -6.87
CA GLU A 209 -17.04 -3.75 -8.27
C GLU A 209 -16.60 -2.35 -8.68
N HIS A 210 -15.45 -2.27 -9.31
CA HIS A 210 -14.86 -1.01 -9.73
C HIS A 210 -14.81 -0.95 -11.26
N HIS A 211 -15.27 0.16 -11.82
CA HIS A 211 -15.15 0.41 -13.25
C HIS A 211 -13.87 1.16 -13.54
N LEU A 212 -12.94 0.52 -14.25
CA LEU A 212 -11.67 1.13 -14.66
C LEU A 212 -11.74 1.50 -16.14
N VAL A 213 -11.08 2.60 -16.49
CA VAL A 213 -10.95 3.06 -17.87
C VAL A 213 -9.47 3.28 -18.17
N PHE A 214 -9.00 2.81 -19.32
CA PHE A 214 -7.64 3.00 -19.79
C PHE A 214 -7.58 3.15 -21.31
N LYS A 215 -6.44 3.61 -21.83
CA LYS A 215 -6.19 3.67 -23.26
C LYS A 215 -5.25 2.53 -23.67
N ASP A 216 -5.62 1.84 -24.72
CA ASP A 216 -4.79 0.80 -25.33
C ASP A 216 -3.64 1.38 -26.18
N ASN A 217 -2.85 0.51 -26.79
CA ASN A 217 -1.74 0.92 -27.66
C ASN A 217 -2.18 1.64 -28.95
N LYS A 218 -3.46 1.51 -29.34
CA LYS A 218 -4.07 2.22 -30.46
C LYS A 218 -4.80 3.49 -30.02
N ASN A 219 -4.61 3.92 -28.75
CA ASN A 219 -5.26 5.08 -28.13
C ASN A 219 -6.80 4.97 -28.06
N ARG A 220 -7.36 3.75 -28.16
CA ARG A 220 -8.78 3.50 -27.95
C ARG A 220 -9.08 3.50 -26.44
N GLU A 221 -10.19 4.09 -26.05
CA GLU A 221 -10.64 4.04 -24.68
C GLU A 221 -11.36 2.70 -24.41
N ILE A 222 -10.90 1.99 -23.40
CA ILE A 222 -11.45 0.71 -22.98
C ILE A 222 -11.84 0.82 -21.51
N GLY A 223 -13.09 0.49 -21.22
CA GLY A 223 -13.60 0.31 -19.87
C GLY A 223 -13.51 -1.17 -19.47
N CYS A 224 -13.37 -1.44 -18.18
CA CYS A 224 -13.50 -2.79 -17.64
C CYS A 224 -14.04 -2.76 -16.21
N ASP A 225 -14.88 -3.75 -15.89
CA ASP A 225 -15.32 -4.00 -14.52
C ASP A 225 -14.35 -4.94 -13.84
N VAL A 226 -13.98 -4.61 -12.60
CA VAL A 226 -12.94 -5.30 -11.86
C VAL A 226 -13.38 -5.55 -10.42
N ILE A 227 -13.16 -6.78 -9.96
CA ILE A 227 -13.32 -7.18 -8.56
C ILE A 227 -11.98 -7.66 -7.98
N TRP A 228 -11.83 -7.57 -6.65
CA TRP A 228 -10.68 -8.12 -5.95
C TRP A 228 -10.89 -9.60 -5.64
N TYR A 229 -10.05 -10.45 -6.19
CA TYR A 229 -10.14 -11.89 -5.97
C TYR A 229 -8.76 -12.48 -5.74
N LYS A 230 -8.54 -13.15 -4.60
CA LYS A 230 -7.27 -13.80 -4.24
C LYS A 230 -6.05 -12.90 -4.48
N ASN A 231 -6.12 -11.64 -4.02
CA ASN A 231 -5.09 -10.62 -4.17
C ASN A 231 -4.75 -10.26 -5.63
N LYS A 232 -5.71 -10.42 -6.54
CA LYS A 232 -5.59 -10.07 -7.95
C LYS A 232 -6.78 -9.25 -8.42
N LEU A 233 -6.54 -8.45 -9.44
CA LEU A 233 -7.57 -7.70 -10.16
C LEU A 233 -8.23 -8.65 -11.17
N ASN A 234 -9.39 -9.19 -10.83
CA ASN A 234 -10.16 -10.02 -11.75
C ASN A 234 -11.06 -9.13 -12.61
N ILE A 235 -10.82 -9.12 -13.92
CA ILE A 235 -11.65 -8.40 -14.88
C ILE A 235 -12.83 -9.29 -15.25
N THR A 236 -14.03 -8.81 -14.97
CA THR A 236 -15.30 -9.52 -15.19
C THR A 236 -15.98 -9.14 -16.49
N ASN A 237 -15.64 -7.97 -17.05
CA ASN A 237 -16.22 -7.48 -18.30
C ASN A 237 -15.33 -6.41 -18.94
N PHE A 238 -15.39 -6.28 -20.28
CA PHE A 238 -14.79 -5.17 -21.02
C PHE A 238 -15.84 -4.37 -21.75
N TYR A 239 -15.58 -3.09 -21.95
CA TYR A 239 -16.44 -2.14 -22.65
C TYR A 239 -15.62 -1.34 -23.66
N SER A 240 -16.11 -1.27 -24.88
CA SER A 240 -15.58 -0.39 -25.91
C SER A 240 -16.65 -0.13 -26.97
N PRO A 241 -16.66 1.03 -27.60
CA PRO A 241 -17.55 1.30 -28.74
C PRO A 241 -17.33 0.34 -29.91
N THR A 242 -16.17 -0.30 -29.97
CA THR A 242 -15.80 -1.26 -31.05
C THR A 242 -16.25 -2.68 -30.79
N LEU A 243 -16.73 -3.00 -29.57
CA LEU A 243 -17.28 -4.31 -29.25
C LEU A 243 -18.67 -4.47 -29.86
N SER A 244 -18.84 -5.41 -30.80
CA SER A 244 -20.09 -5.65 -31.51
C SER A 244 -20.68 -7.04 -31.26
N ASN A 245 -19.84 -8.07 -31.19
CA ASN A 245 -20.26 -9.46 -31.20
C ASN A 245 -20.23 -10.15 -29.83
N CYS A 246 -19.55 -9.58 -28.86
CA CYS A 246 -19.32 -10.18 -27.54
C CYS A 246 -20.07 -9.43 -26.43
N LYS A 247 -21.39 -9.29 -26.53
CA LYS A 247 -22.24 -8.64 -25.52
C LYS A 247 -22.60 -9.55 -24.36
#